data_f72442d1537bcbb4e13d3110001e4c47
#
_entry.id   f72442d1537bcbb4e13d3110001e4c47
#
_cell.length_a   1.000
_cell.length_b   1.000
_cell.length_c   1.000
_cell.angle_alpha   90.00
_cell.angle_beta   90.00
_cell.angle_gamma   90.00
#
_symmetry.space_group_name_H-M   'P 1'
#
loop_
_entity.id
_entity.type
_entity.pdbx_description
1 polymer ?
#
loop_
_entity_poly.entity_id
_entity_poly.type
_entity_poly.pdbx_seq_one_letter_code
_entity_poly.pdbx_strand_id
1 'polypeptide(L)'
;MNVGMNLGHAIVGHGKMGKLIEQLAPEYGFEVRARFRGSTNAHGQGLSHETLRGIDVAVEFTTPEAAPENIRRLAVLGVNAVVGTTGWFSHLEAAREAVLHGKTGLVWAANFSVGVNLFMQTVAHAASLFAKHAEFEAWGWEIHHSAKKDAPSGTLKKLAEEMNAAGYTRPVSLSSNRAGAIPGTHEIGFDSVADTITLRHTARSREGFARGALQAARWVAGKKGFFEFKEILSELS
;
A
#
# COMPACT_ATOMS: atom_id res chain seq x y z
N MET A 1 -27.69 13.45 9.51
CA MET A 1 -26.25 13.44 9.16
C MET A 1 -25.49 13.76 10.43
N ASN A 2 -24.88 12.74 11.07
CA ASN A 2 -24.01 12.96 12.22
C ASN A 2 -22.78 13.73 11.75
N VAL A 3 -22.62 14.97 12.14
CA VAL A 3 -21.37 15.72 12.04
C VAL A 3 -20.40 15.10 13.05
N GLY A 4 -19.87 13.92 12.72
CA GLY A 4 -18.80 13.31 13.51
C GLY A 4 -17.58 14.24 13.43
N MET A 5 -16.95 14.51 14.58
CA MET A 5 -15.71 15.29 14.62
C MET A 5 -14.72 14.72 13.62
N ASN A 6 -14.17 15.58 12.75
CA ASN A 6 -13.11 15.19 11.85
C ASN A 6 -11.88 14.74 12.64
N LEU A 7 -11.34 13.56 12.31
CA LEU A 7 -10.12 13.05 12.93
C LEU A 7 -8.93 13.95 12.53
N GLY A 8 -8.09 14.29 13.49
CA GLY A 8 -6.86 15.03 13.28
C GLY A 8 -5.85 14.19 12.50
N HIS A 9 -5.38 14.69 11.36
CA HIS A 9 -4.50 13.97 10.45
C HIS A 9 -3.15 14.66 10.26
N ALA A 10 -2.07 13.87 10.29
CA ALA A 10 -0.74 14.36 9.97
C ALA A 10 -0.22 13.69 8.68
N ILE A 11 0.46 14.45 7.86
CA ILE A 11 1.12 13.96 6.65
C ILE A 11 2.63 14.05 6.86
N VAL A 12 3.28 12.90 6.97
CA VAL A 12 4.73 12.75 7.05
C VAL A 12 5.25 12.37 5.66
N GLY A 13 5.90 13.33 4.98
CA GLY A 13 6.26 13.19 3.58
C GLY A 13 5.30 13.91 2.65
N HIS A 14 5.34 15.24 2.64
CA HIS A 14 4.46 16.10 1.82
C HIS A 14 4.97 16.25 0.37
N GLY A 15 5.26 15.10 -0.28
CA GLY A 15 5.59 14.97 -1.69
C GLY A 15 4.35 14.80 -2.59
N LYS A 16 4.50 14.09 -3.73
CA LYS A 16 3.38 13.84 -4.67
C LYS A 16 2.23 13.08 -4.01
N MET A 17 2.53 12.02 -3.24
CA MET A 17 1.51 11.24 -2.54
C MET A 17 0.90 12.03 -1.38
N GLY A 18 1.73 12.67 -0.55
CA GLY A 18 1.23 13.47 0.57
C GLY A 18 0.28 14.59 0.16
N LYS A 19 0.55 15.29 -0.97
CA LYS A 19 -0.36 16.30 -1.52
C LYS A 19 -1.69 15.71 -2.00
N LEU A 20 -1.66 14.53 -2.62
CA LEU A 20 -2.87 13.85 -3.07
C LEU A 20 -3.72 13.35 -1.87
N ILE A 21 -3.06 12.82 -0.84
CA ILE A 21 -3.71 12.42 0.41
C ILE A 21 -4.35 13.64 1.09
N GLU A 22 -3.64 14.77 1.16
CA GLU A 22 -4.19 16.03 1.70
C GLU A 22 -5.47 16.46 0.97
N GLN A 23 -5.43 16.42 -0.37
CA GLN A 23 -6.58 16.80 -1.20
C GLN A 23 -7.81 15.91 -0.93
N LEU A 24 -7.60 14.61 -0.73
CA LEU A 24 -8.67 13.63 -0.56
C LEU A 24 -9.08 13.42 0.90
N ALA A 25 -8.28 13.85 1.87
CA ALA A 25 -8.51 13.64 3.31
C ALA A 25 -9.92 14.06 3.80
N PRO A 26 -10.49 15.19 3.34
CA PRO A 26 -11.84 15.60 3.77
C PRO A 26 -12.93 14.61 3.38
N GLU A 27 -12.80 13.91 2.24
CA GLU A 27 -13.76 12.89 1.79
C GLU A 27 -13.84 11.69 2.76
N TYR A 28 -12.78 11.49 3.57
CA TYR A 28 -12.66 10.42 4.56
C TYR A 28 -12.85 10.90 6.00
N GLY A 29 -13.32 12.12 6.20
CA GLY A 29 -13.57 12.70 7.52
C GLY A 29 -12.29 13.05 8.28
N PHE A 30 -11.22 13.43 7.57
CA PHE A 30 -9.98 13.90 8.16
C PHE A 30 -9.80 15.42 8.00
N GLU A 31 -9.26 16.04 9.03
CA GLU A 31 -8.73 17.40 9.01
C GLU A 31 -7.21 17.34 9.06
N VAL A 32 -6.53 17.79 7.99
CA VAL A 32 -5.06 17.80 7.95
C VAL A 32 -4.53 18.96 8.77
N ARG A 33 -4.01 18.67 9.98
CA ARG A 33 -3.50 19.65 10.95
C ARG A 33 -1.99 19.82 10.92
N ALA A 34 -1.24 18.79 10.48
CA ALA A 34 0.21 18.83 10.43
C ALA A 34 0.76 18.29 9.10
N ARG A 35 1.84 18.91 8.61
CA ARG A 35 2.53 18.54 7.35
C ARG A 35 4.03 18.59 7.59
N PHE A 36 4.68 17.44 7.38
CA PHE A 36 6.11 17.31 7.57
C PHE A 36 6.80 17.05 6.23
N ARG A 37 7.87 17.80 5.96
CA ARG A 37 8.72 17.65 4.77
C ARG A 37 10.12 17.25 5.23
N GLY A 38 10.99 16.82 4.32
CA GLY A 38 12.37 16.49 4.65
C GLY A 38 13.11 17.62 5.37
N SER A 39 12.86 18.87 4.97
CA SER A 39 13.44 20.06 5.62
C SER A 39 12.92 20.36 7.03
N THR A 40 11.71 19.92 7.35
CA THR A 40 11.07 20.16 8.67
C THR A 40 11.01 18.90 9.53
N ASN A 41 11.45 17.76 9.03
CA ASN A 41 11.45 16.48 9.72
C ASN A 41 12.73 15.68 9.46
N ALA A 42 13.88 16.33 9.43
CA ALA A 42 15.15 15.64 9.31
C ALA A 42 15.31 14.65 10.47
N HIS A 43 15.61 13.39 10.17
CA HIS A 43 15.74 12.31 11.16
C HIS A 43 14.55 12.22 12.14
N GLY A 44 13.33 12.54 11.68
CA GLY A 44 12.12 12.50 12.50
C GLY A 44 11.98 13.66 13.52
N GLN A 45 12.92 14.59 13.59
CA GLN A 45 12.97 15.63 14.64
C GLN A 45 11.76 16.57 14.66
N GLY A 46 11.04 16.70 13.53
CA GLY A 46 9.81 17.47 13.46
C GLY A 46 8.63 16.86 14.22
N LEU A 47 8.67 15.53 14.49
CA LEU A 47 7.64 14.82 15.21
C LEU A 47 7.84 15.01 16.73
N SER A 48 6.94 15.73 17.38
CA SER A 48 6.95 16.01 18.81
C SER A 48 5.54 16.04 19.39
N HIS A 49 5.40 16.00 20.71
CA HIS A 49 4.09 16.16 21.37
C HIS A 49 3.39 17.47 21.00
N GLU A 50 4.14 18.52 20.76
CA GLU A 50 3.61 19.83 20.37
C GLU A 50 3.07 19.80 18.94
N THR A 51 3.86 19.34 17.97
CA THR A 51 3.51 19.33 16.54
C THR A 51 2.45 18.29 16.19
N LEU A 52 2.27 17.27 17.04
CA LEU A 52 1.26 16.21 16.87
C LEU A 52 0.08 16.34 17.82
N ARG A 53 -0.08 17.50 18.48
CA ARG A 53 -1.24 17.74 19.35
C ARG A 53 -2.54 17.67 18.58
N GLY A 54 -3.45 16.79 19.02
CA GLY A 54 -4.77 16.59 18.37
C GLY A 54 -4.68 15.83 17.04
N ILE A 55 -3.60 15.09 16.81
CA ILE A 55 -3.47 14.16 15.69
C ILE A 55 -3.88 12.75 16.16
N ASP A 56 -4.84 12.16 15.46
CA ASP A 56 -5.33 10.80 15.70
C ASP A 56 -4.55 9.78 14.87
N VAL A 57 -4.22 10.14 13.62
CA VAL A 57 -3.51 9.27 12.68
C VAL A 57 -2.55 10.07 11.81
N ALA A 58 -1.37 9.50 11.57
CA ALA A 58 -0.39 10.01 10.60
C ALA A 58 -0.28 9.08 9.39
N VAL A 59 -0.16 9.65 8.18
CA VAL A 59 0.28 8.90 7.00
C VAL A 59 1.73 9.21 6.70
N GLU A 60 2.53 8.17 6.46
CA GLU A 60 3.97 8.22 6.23
C GLU A 60 4.28 7.79 4.79
N PHE A 61 4.76 8.76 3.96
CA PHE A 61 5.19 8.56 2.59
C PHE A 61 6.47 9.35 2.33
N THR A 62 7.58 8.88 2.91
CA THR A 62 8.89 9.55 2.82
C THR A 62 9.90 8.73 2.01
N THR A 63 11.00 8.32 2.63
CA THR A 63 12.04 7.50 2.02
C THR A 63 12.32 6.25 2.87
N PRO A 64 12.93 5.21 2.29
CA PRO A 64 13.26 3.99 3.02
C PRO A 64 14.08 4.23 4.29
N GLU A 65 14.99 5.19 4.24
CA GLU A 65 15.90 5.54 5.34
C GLU A 65 15.19 6.29 6.46
N ALA A 66 14.18 7.10 6.13
CA ALA A 66 13.46 7.92 7.12
C ALA A 66 12.30 7.17 7.79
N ALA A 67 11.66 6.24 7.10
CA ALA A 67 10.45 5.56 7.56
C ALA A 67 10.62 4.85 8.93
N PRO A 68 11.70 4.09 9.21
CA PRO A 68 11.85 3.41 10.51
C PRO A 68 11.86 4.38 11.69
N GLU A 69 12.58 5.50 11.58
CA GLU A 69 12.64 6.49 12.66
C GLU A 69 11.31 7.25 12.80
N ASN A 70 10.64 7.58 11.69
CA ASN A 70 9.31 8.19 11.73
C ASN A 70 8.31 7.26 12.45
N ILE A 71 8.30 5.96 12.12
CA ILE A 71 7.44 4.95 12.75
C ILE A 71 7.72 4.89 14.26
N ARG A 72 8.98 4.76 14.65
CA ARG A 72 9.39 4.70 16.06
C ARG A 72 8.89 5.93 16.83
N ARG A 73 9.07 7.13 16.28
CA ARG A 73 8.63 8.38 16.92
C ARG A 73 7.13 8.48 17.03
N LEU A 74 6.38 8.18 15.97
CA LEU A 74 4.91 8.18 16.01
C LEU A 74 4.40 7.21 17.08
N ALA A 75 4.99 6.01 17.18
CA ALA A 75 4.63 5.04 18.20
C ALA A 75 4.89 5.56 19.62
N VAL A 76 6.07 6.14 19.88
CA VAL A 76 6.42 6.72 21.19
C VAL A 76 5.51 7.89 21.56
N LEU A 77 5.08 8.66 20.55
CA LEU A 77 4.19 9.82 20.75
C LEU A 77 2.70 9.43 20.82
N GLY A 78 2.38 8.11 20.74
CA GLY A 78 1.02 7.62 20.88
C GLY A 78 0.13 7.86 19.65
N VAL A 79 0.72 8.13 18.47
CA VAL A 79 -0.02 8.42 17.23
C VAL A 79 -0.07 7.18 16.34
N ASN A 80 -1.28 6.80 15.92
CA ASN A 80 -1.49 5.72 14.97
C ASN A 80 -0.93 6.10 13.58
N ALA A 81 -0.50 5.11 12.80
CA ALA A 81 0.18 5.39 11.53
C ALA A 81 -0.28 4.50 10.38
N VAL A 82 -0.23 5.06 9.18
CA VAL A 82 -0.30 4.32 7.91
C VAL A 82 1.00 4.58 7.14
N VAL A 83 1.72 3.51 6.78
CA VAL A 83 3.06 3.61 6.21
C VAL A 83 3.06 3.07 4.79
N GLY A 84 3.20 3.98 3.82
CA GLY A 84 3.25 3.66 2.39
C GLY A 84 4.63 3.83 1.78
N THR A 85 5.62 4.25 2.54
CA THR A 85 7.02 4.17 2.11
C THR A 85 7.39 2.71 1.89
N THR A 86 8.12 2.42 0.82
CA THR A 86 8.64 1.08 0.51
C THR A 86 10.14 1.00 0.75
N GLY A 87 10.70 -0.21 0.77
CA GLY A 87 12.16 -0.41 0.87
C GLY A 87 12.72 -0.38 2.30
N TRP A 88 11.90 -0.24 3.34
CA TRP A 88 12.30 -0.28 4.75
C TRP A 88 12.01 -1.62 5.44
N PHE A 89 11.54 -2.61 4.71
CA PHE A 89 10.98 -3.86 5.27
C PHE A 89 11.99 -4.72 6.03
N SER A 90 13.29 -4.49 5.88
CA SER A 90 14.31 -5.07 6.76
C SER A 90 14.19 -4.63 8.23
N HIS A 91 13.41 -3.57 8.50
CA HIS A 91 13.15 -3.04 9.85
C HIS A 91 11.75 -3.38 10.38
N LEU A 92 11.00 -4.31 9.72
CA LEU A 92 9.61 -4.63 10.09
C LEU A 92 9.48 -5.05 11.55
N GLU A 93 10.38 -5.92 12.05
CA GLU A 93 10.30 -6.42 13.44
C GLU A 93 10.54 -5.29 14.44
N ALA A 94 11.56 -4.47 14.24
CA ALA A 94 11.83 -3.32 15.11
C ALA A 94 10.66 -2.31 15.12
N ALA A 95 10.03 -2.10 13.95
CA ALA A 95 8.84 -1.25 13.84
C ALA A 95 7.64 -1.85 14.59
N ARG A 96 7.44 -3.17 14.47
CA ARG A 96 6.40 -3.90 15.18
C ARG A 96 6.57 -3.78 16.70
N GLU A 97 7.77 -4.01 17.20
CA GLU A 97 8.09 -3.85 18.63
C GLU A 97 7.80 -2.44 19.13
N ALA A 98 8.22 -1.41 18.38
CA ALA A 98 7.98 -0.02 18.73
C ALA A 98 6.48 0.30 18.81
N VAL A 99 5.69 -0.16 17.83
CA VAL A 99 4.23 0.05 17.76
C VAL A 99 3.53 -0.64 18.93
N LEU A 100 3.89 -1.89 19.23
CA LEU A 100 3.29 -2.65 20.33
C LEU A 100 3.66 -2.05 21.69
N HIS A 101 4.91 -1.62 21.88
CA HIS A 101 5.36 -0.95 23.10
C HIS A 101 4.65 0.40 23.28
N GLY A 102 4.50 1.19 22.22
CA GLY A 102 3.77 2.47 22.21
C GLY A 102 2.26 2.31 22.34
N LYS A 103 1.75 1.09 22.31
CA LYS A 103 0.31 0.76 22.33
C LYS A 103 -0.49 1.50 21.28
N THR A 104 0.09 1.68 20.09
CA THR A 104 -0.50 2.31 18.91
C THR A 104 -0.93 1.30 17.87
N GLY A 105 -1.62 1.75 16.83
CA GLY A 105 -1.97 0.98 15.65
C GLY A 105 -1.14 1.43 14.44
N LEU A 106 -0.67 0.48 13.66
CA LEU A 106 0.01 0.77 12.39
C LEU A 106 -0.48 -0.17 11.30
N VAL A 107 -0.79 0.42 10.12
CA VAL A 107 -1.02 -0.33 8.88
C VAL A 107 0.09 0.00 7.88
N TRP A 108 0.73 -1.03 7.34
CA TRP A 108 1.75 -0.86 6.31
C TRP A 108 1.40 -1.64 5.04
N ALA A 109 1.89 -1.17 3.90
CA ALA A 109 1.78 -1.89 2.62
C ALA A 109 2.86 -1.47 1.63
N ALA A 110 3.26 -2.39 0.77
CA ALA A 110 3.99 -2.05 -0.45
C ALA A 110 3.07 -1.37 -1.50
N ASN A 111 1.75 -1.58 -1.37
CA ASN A 111 0.75 -1.02 -2.28
C ASN A 111 -0.61 -0.87 -1.59
N PHE A 112 -1.09 0.35 -1.44
CA PHE A 112 -2.37 0.67 -0.80
C PHE A 112 -3.57 0.67 -1.77
N SER A 113 -3.40 0.33 -3.04
CA SER A 113 -4.56 0.24 -3.94
C SER A 113 -5.44 -0.95 -3.56
N VAL A 114 -6.65 -0.68 -3.12
CA VAL A 114 -7.66 -1.73 -2.87
C VAL A 114 -7.85 -2.59 -4.13
N GLY A 115 -7.98 -1.95 -5.31
CA GLY A 115 -8.16 -2.66 -6.57
C GLY A 115 -6.99 -3.60 -6.90
N VAL A 116 -5.74 -3.20 -6.67
CA VAL A 116 -4.56 -4.06 -6.87
C VAL A 116 -4.56 -5.23 -5.90
N ASN A 117 -4.89 -4.99 -4.62
CA ASN A 117 -4.90 -6.06 -3.61
C ASN A 117 -6.03 -7.08 -3.86
N LEU A 118 -7.23 -6.60 -4.24
CA LEU A 118 -8.33 -7.50 -4.64
C LEU A 118 -7.98 -8.27 -5.92
N PHE A 119 -7.32 -7.62 -6.88
CA PHE A 119 -6.82 -8.28 -8.08
C PHE A 119 -5.80 -9.38 -7.74
N MET A 120 -4.86 -9.14 -6.82
CA MET A 120 -3.93 -10.17 -6.35
C MET A 120 -4.64 -11.37 -5.73
N GLN A 121 -5.64 -11.14 -4.87
CA GLN A 121 -6.44 -12.22 -4.28
C GLN A 121 -7.22 -13.00 -5.35
N THR A 122 -7.80 -12.32 -6.33
CA THR A 122 -8.52 -12.93 -7.45
C THR A 122 -7.60 -13.80 -8.29
N VAL A 123 -6.40 -13.30 -8.61
CA VAL A 123 -5.38 -14.06 -9.36
C VAL A 123 -4.90 -15.28 -8.56
N ALA A 124 -4.64 -15.13 -7.27
CA ALA A 124 -4.24 -16.25 -6.41
C ALA A 124 -5.34 -17.33 -6.35
N HIS A 125 -6.60 -16.91 -6.21
CA HIS A 125 -7.72 -17.86 -6.25
C HIS A 125 -7.84 -18.57 -7.61
N ALA A 126 -7.78 -17.84 -8.71
CA ALA A 126 -7.77 -18.44 -10.06
C ALA A 126 -6.59 -19.42 -10.20
N ALA A 127 -5.40 -19.02 -9.81
CA ALA A 127 -4.21 -19.87 -9.84
C ALA A 127 -4.40 -21.19 -9.08
N SER A 128 -5.09 -21.18 -7.92
CA SER A 128 -5.40 -22.38 -7.15
C SER A 128 -6.33 -23.36 -7.88
N LEU A 129 -7.22 -22.83 -8.72
CA LEU A 129 -8.10 -23.65 -9.57
C LEU A 129 -7.29 -24.24 -10.73
N PHE A 130 -6.57 -23.40 -11.49
CA PHE A 130 -5.77 -23.82 -12.63
C PHE A 130 -4.56 -24.70 -12.26
N ALA A 131 -4.11 -24.68 -11.01
CA ALA A 131 -3.05 -25.58 -10.53
C ALA A 131 -3.37 -27.06 -10.76
N LYS A 132 -4.66 -27.41 -10.74
CA LYS A 132 -5.17 -28.79 -10.91
C LYS A 132 -5.36 -29.18 -12.39
N HIS A 133 -5.18 -28.26 -13.32
CA HIS A 133 -5.43 -28.42 -14.76
C HIS A 133 -4.11 -28.24 -15.51
N ALA A 134 -3.44 -29.38 -15.82
CA ALA A 134 -2.10 -29.37 -16.40
C ALA A 134 -2.07 -28.82 -17.84
N GLU A 135 -3.22 -28.84 -18.53
CA GLU A 135 -3.39 -28.33 -19.89
C GLU A 135 -3.36 -26.80 -19.99
N PHE A 136 -3.46 -26.08 -18.85
CA PHE A 136 -3.37 -24.61 -18.83
C PHE A 136 -1.97 -24.13 -18.45
N GLU A 137 -1.34 -23.39 -19.33
CA GLU A 137 -0.11 -22.64 -19.06
C GLU A 137 -0.43 -21.21 -18.64
N ALA A 138 0.41 -20.60 -17.79
CA ALA A 138 0.18 -19.25 -17.32
C ALA A 138 1.21 -18.27 -17.86
N TRP A 139 0.75 -17.05 -18.14
CA TRP A 139 1.58 -15.92 -18.50
C TRP A 139 1.16 -14.66 -17.74
N GLY A 140 2.09 -13.71 -17.61
CA GLY A 140 1.86 -12.39 -17.03
C GLY A 140 2.42 -11.30 -17.91
N TRP A 141 1.69 -10.21 -18.05
CA TRP A 141 2.10 -9.03 -18.80
C TRP A 141 1.81 -7.76 -18.02
N GLU A 142 2.69 -6.76 -18.21
CA GLU A 142 2.48 -5.43 -17.68
C GLU A 142 2.94 -4.32 -18.61
N ILE A 143 2.34 -3.14 -18.45
CA ILE A 143 2.82 -1.91 -19.07
C ILE A 143 2.77 -0.75 -18.09
N HIS A 144 3.85 0.04 -18.06
CA HIS A 144 3.97 1.27 -17.28
C HIS A 144 4.58 2.40 -18.11
N HIS A 145 4.55 3.60 -17.54
CA HIS A 145 5.17 4.79 -18.17
C HIS A 145 6.66 4.60 -18.42
N SER A 146 7.18 5.33 -19.43
CA SER A 146 8.58 5.22 -19.91
C SER A 146 9.64 5.46 -18.82
N ALA A 147 9.34 6.28 -17.81
CA ALA A 147 10.27 6.60 -16.73
C ALA A 147 10.37 5.53 -15.61
N LYS A 148 9.58 4.43 -15.66
CA LYS A 148 9.68 3.35 -14.68
C LYS A 148 10.89 2.48 -14.97
N LYS A 149 11.80 2.36 -14.01
CA LYS A 149 13.11 1.70 -14.17
C LYS A 149 13.07 0.18 -13.98
N ASP A 150 12.31 -0.30 -12.99
CA ASP A 150 12.21 -1.72 -12.68
C ASP A 150 11.33 -2.46 -13.71
N ALA A 151 11.82 -3.58 -14.24
CA ALA A 151 11.11 -4.49 -15.14
C ALA A 151 11.56 -5.94 -14.87
N PRO A 152 10.65 -6.88 -14.61
CA PRO A 152 9.24 -6.68 -14.27
C PRO A 152 9.03 -5.83 -13.02
N SER A 153 7.86 -5.17 -12.93
CA SER A 153 7.49 -4.38 -11.75
C SER A 153 7.36 -5.26 -10.50
N GLY A 154 7.51 -4.64 -9.32
CA GLY A 154 7.26 -5.34 -8.06
C GLY A 154 5.87 -5.97 -7.99
N THR A 155 4.85 -5.32 -8.57
CA THR A 155 3.47 -5.85 -8.63
C THR A 155 3.39 -7.13 -9.48
N LEU A 156 4.01 -7.16 -10.65
CA LEU A 156 3.96 -8.36 -11.52
C LEU A 156 4.73 -9.53 -10.89
N LYS A 157 5.89 -9.26 -10.27
CA LYS A 157 6.65 -10.27 -9.51
C LYS A 157 5.81 -10.82 -8.36
N LYS A 158 5.13 -9.92 -7.60
CA LYS A 158 4.29 -10.32 -6.47
C LYS A 158 3.10 -11.17 -6.92
N LEU A 159 2.48 -10.85 -8.06
CA LEU A 159 1.43 -11.69 -8.66
C LEU A 159 1.91 -13.12 -8.91
N ALA A 160 3.10 -13.29 -9.51
CA ALA A 160 3.67 -14.63 -9.75
C ALA A 160 4.00 -15.35 -8.43
N GLU A 161 4.48 -14.65 -7.40
CA GLU A 161 4.70 -15.21 -6.06
C GLU A 161 3.39 -15.68 -5.42
N GLU A 162 2.31 -14.88 -5.50
CA GLU A 162 0.99 -15.24 -4.97
C GLU A 162 0.37 -16.43 -5.72
N MET A 163 0.56 -16.51 -7.05
CA MET A 163 0.15 -17.69 -7.83
C MET A 163 0.89 -18.95 -7.35
N ASN A 164 2.21 -18.86 -7.15
CA ASN A 164 3.01 -19.98 -6.65
C ASN A 164 2.57 -20.41 -5.24
N ALA A 165 2.39 -19.44 -4.34
CA ALA A 165 1.89 -19.69 -2.98
C ALA A 165 0.49 -20.33 -2.96
N ALA A 166 -0.34 -20.03 -3.97
CA ALA A 166 -1.66 -20.64 -4.16
C ALA A 166 -1.61 -22.04 -4.80
N GLY A 167 -0.43 -22.59 -5.07
CA GLY A 167 -0.24 -23.94 -5.57
C GLY A 167 0.02 -24.06 -7.09
N TYR A 168 0.01 -22.95 -7.83
CA TYR A 168 0.41 -22.95 -9.24
C TYR A 168 1.94 -22.91 -9.37
N THR A 169 2.59 -24.06 -9.30
CA THR A 169 4.06 -24.18 -9.25
C THR A 169 4.72 -24.28 -10.63
N ARG A 170 3.94 -24.33 -11.71
CA ARG A 170 4.45 -24.31 -13.08
C ARG A 170 5.07 -22.95 -13.42
N PRO A 171 6.02 -22.87 -14.37
CA PRO A 171 6.58 -21.60 -14.82
C PRO A 171 5.49 -20.64 -15.30
N VAL A 172 5.61 -19.37 -14.92
CA VAL A 172 4.78 -18.28 -15.44
C VAL A 172 5.68 -17.39 -16.31
N SER A 173 5.36 -17.29 -17.61
CA SER A 173 6.09 -16.41 -18.54
C SER A 173 5.73 -14.95 -18.25
N LEU A 174 6.70 -14.11 -17.86
CA LEU A 174 6.47 -12.71 -17.54
C LEU A 174 7.07 -11.78 -18.59
N SER A 175 6.29 -10.78 -19.02
CA SER A 175 6.75 -9.75 -19.96
C SER A 175 6.34 -8.34 -19.50
N SER A 176 7.13 -7.35 -19.93
CA SER A 176 6.98 -5.96 -19.49
C SER A 176 7.18 -4.97 -20.62
N ASN A 177 6.29 -3.99 -20.73
CA ASN A 177 6.43 -2.86 -21.63
C ASN A 177 6.59 -1.55 -20.88
N ARG A 178 7.28 -0.60 -21.48
CA ARG A 178 7.46 0.77 -21.00
C ARG A 178 7.12 1.75 -22.11
N ALA A 179 6.04 2.54 -21.93
CA ALA A 179 5.57 3.48 -22.94
C ALA A 179 4.75 4.62 -22.35
N GLY A 180 4.88 5.81 -22.90
CA GLY A 180 4.04 6.96 -22.61
C GLY A 180 3.96 7.32 -21.12
N ALA A 181 2.74 7.63 -20.66
CA ALA A 181 2.43 8.06 -19.29
C ALA A 181 1.51 7.05 -18.54
N ILE A 182 1.48 5.80 -18.96
CA ILE A 182 0.58 4.76 -18.45
C ILE A 182 0.87 4.52 -16.96
N PRO A 183 -0.11 4.67 -16.05
CA PRO A 183 0.11 4.52 -14.61
C PRO A 183 0.49 3.09 -14.19
N GLY A 184 -0.05 2.11 -14.91
CA GLY A 184 0.22 0.69 -14.74
C GLY A 184 -0.99 -0.17 -15.13
N THR A 185 -0.74 -1.16 -15.99
CA THR A 185 -1.69 -2.23 -16.30
C THR A 185 -0.99 -3.55 -16.04
N HIS A 186 -1.69 -4.49 -15.43
CA HIS A 186 -1.23 -5.85 -15.19
C HIS A 186 -2.27 -6.82 -15.72
N GLU A 187 -1.83 -7.87 -16.36
CA GLU A 187 -2.68 -8.93 -16.91
C GLU A 187 -2.05 -10.29 -16.59
N ILE A 188 -2.88 -11.22 -16.14
CA ILE A 188 -2.52 -12.62 -15.96
C ILE A 188 -3.45 -13.45 -16.85
N GLY A 189 -2.89 -14.32 -17.66
CA GLY A 189 -3.61 -15.25 -18.51
C GLY A 189 -3.32 -16.69 -18.15
N PHE A 190 -4.33 -17.53 -18.35
CA PHE A 190 -4.25 -18.99 -18.34
C PHE A 190 -4.73 -19.48 -19.70
N ASP A 191 -3.87 -20.17 -20.41
CA ASP A 191 -4.05 -20.54 -21.82
C ASP A 191 -4.01 -22.06 -22.02
N SER A 192 -4.93 -22.58 -22.82
CA SER A 192 -4.98 -23.97 -23.28
C SER A 192 -5.12 -24.02 -24.79
N VAL A 193 -5.15 -25.23 -25.36
CA VAL A 193 -5.41 -25.40 -26.79
C VAL A 193 -6.82 -24.94 -27.18
N ALA A 194 -7.77 -24.95 -26.22
CA ALA A 194 -9.20 -24.67 -26.49
C ALA A 194 -9.57 -23.20 -26.21
N ASP A 195 -9.00 -22.60 -25.18
CA ASP A 195 -9.41 -21.28 -24.70
C ASP A 195 -8.33 -20.57 -23.87
N THR A 196 -8.49 -19.27 -23.74
CA THR A 196 -7.66 -18.40 -22.88
C THR A 196 -8.55 -17.65 -21.90
N ILE A 197 -8.18 -17.62 -20.63
CA ILE A 197 -8.83 -16.81 -19.61
C ILE A 197 -7.85 -15.73 -19.16
N THR A 198 -8.27 -14.46 -19.19
CA THR A 198 -7.45 -13.32 -18.77
C THR A 198 -8.09 -12.54 -17.62
N LEU A 199 -7.26 -12.19 -16.65
CA LEU A 199 -7.60 -11.29 -15.55
C LEU A 199 -6.77 -10.02 -15.71
N ARG A 200 -7.42 -8.85 -15.70
CA ARG A 200 -6.76 -7.57 -15.97
C ARG A 200 -7.10 -6.50 -14.95
N HIS A 201 -6.09 -5.81 -14.48
CA HIS A 201 -6.21 -4.59 -13.69
C HIS A 201 -5.51 -3.44 -14.41
N THR A 202 -6.17 -2.28 -14.50
CA THR A 202 -5.60 -1.06 -15.05
C THR A 202 -5.78 0.09 -14.06
N ALA A 203 -4.68 0.65 -13.58
CA ALA A 203 -4.71 1.87 -12.79
C ALA A 203 -5.03 3.08 -13.70
N ARG A 204 -5.97 3.94 -13.29
CA ARG A 204 -6.29 5.18 -14.02
C ARG A 204 -5.46 6.36 -13.54
N SER A 205 -5.11 6.36 -12.25
CA SER A 205 -4.31 7.39 -11.60
C SER A 205 -3.65 6.85 -10.33
N ARG A 206 -2.95 7.70 -9.58
CA ARG A 206 -2.42 7.38 -8.25
C ARG A 206 -3.45 7.50 -7.13
N GLU A 207 -4.66 7.92 -7.43
CA GLU A 207 -5.72 8.08 -6.41
C GLU A 207 -6.04 6.77 -5.70
N GLY A 208 -5.98 5.62 -6.38
CA GLY A 208 -6.20 4.32 -5.75
C GLY A 208 -5.30 4.08 -4.54
N PHE A 209 -4.04 4.51 -4.59
CA PHE A 209 -3.12 4.40 -3.45
C PHE A 209 -3.48 5.37 -2.31
N ALA A 210 -3.82 6.63 -2.65
CA ALA A 210 -4.18 7.63 -1.66
C ALA A 210 -5.50 7.29 -0.96
N ARG A 211 -6.50 6.83 -1.71
CA ARG A 211 -7.80 6.41 -1.19
C ARG A 211 -7.65 5.20 -0.26
N GLY A 212 -6.91 4.18 -0.66
CA GLY A 212 -6.66 3.02 0.20
C GLY A 212 -5.87 3.38 1.47
N ALA A 213 -4.88 4.29 1.38
CA ALA A 213 -4.17 4.78 2.55
C ALA A 213 -5.10 5.55 3.52
N LEU A 214 -6.03 6.35 3.00
CA LEU A 214 -7.04 7.07 3.82
C LEU A 214 -8.07 6.11 4.43
N GLN A 215 -8.51 5.06 3.70
CA GLN A 215 -9.34 4.00 4.27
C GLN A 215 -8.61 3.27 5.40
N ALA A 216 -7.34 2.91 5.21
CA ALA A 216 -6.52 2.32 6.25
C ALA A 216 -6.34 3.25 7.45
N ALA A 217 -6.16 4.55 7.22
CA ALA A 217 -6.05 5.55 8.28
C ALA A 217 -7.33 5.65 9.11
N ARG A 218 -8.49 5.63 8.44
CA ARG A 218 -9.78 5.62 9.13
C ARG A 218 -9.99 4.32 9.92
N TRP A 219 -9.61 3.19 9.35
CA TRP A 219 -9.72 1.89 9.99
C TRP A 219 -8.83 1.77 11.22
N VAL A 220 -7.58 2.25 11.17
CA VAL A 220 -6.59 2.11 12.26
C VAL A 220 -6.81 3.12 13.40
N ALA A 221 -7.61 4.18 13.16
CA ALA A 221 -7.90 5.18 14.18
C ALA A 221 -8.49 4.52 15.44
N GLY A 222 -7.82 4.68 16.59
CA GLY A 222 -8.21 4.09 17.87
C GLY A 222 -7.91 2.59 18.04
N LYS A 223 -7.37 1.91 17.00
CA LYS A 223 -6.94 0.49 17.09
C LYS A 223 -5.51 0.40 17.60
N LYS A 224 -5.14 -0.78 18.08
CA LYS A 224 -3.78 -1.13 18.51
C LYS A 224 -3.34 -2.39 17.79
N GLY A 225 -2.09 -2.42 17.33
CA GLY A 225 -1.52 -3.56 16.64
C GLY A 225 -0.73 -3.17 15.40
N PHE A 226 -0.13 -4.16 14.78
CA PHE A 226 0.71 -4.00 13.59
C PHE A 226 0.15 -4.87 12.47
N PHE A 227 -0.37 -4.23 11.41
CA PHE A 227 -1.18 -4.89 10.40
C PHE A 227 -0.60 -4.66 9.00
N GLU A 228 -0.63 -5.70 8.16
CA GLU A 228 -0.46 -5.53 6.73
C GLU A 228 -1.80 -5.14 6.08
N PHE A 229 -1.80 -4.22 5.14
CA PHE A 229 -3.03 -3.71 4.50
C PHE A 229 -3.92 -4.81 3.92
N LYS A 230 -3.33 -5.87 3.38
CA LYS A 230 -4.09 -7.00 2.82
C LYS A 230 -4.93 -7.74 3.88
N GLU A 231 -4.51 -7.73 5.15
CA GLU A 231 -5.21 -8.41 6.25
C GLU A 231 -6.50 -7.70 6.63
N ILE A 232 -6.58 -6.39 6.40
CA ILE A 232 -7.71 -5.55 6.78
C ILE A 232 -8.68 -5.26 5.62
N LEU A 233 -8.41 -5.73 4.41
CA LEU A 233 -9.19 -5.40 3.21
C LEU A 233 -10.68 -5.71 3.34
N SER A 234 -11.04 -6.82 3.98
CA SER A 234 -12.43 -7.23 4.18
C SER A 234 -13.19 -6.35 5.19
N GLU A 235 -12.47 -5.55 5.98
CA GLU A 235 -13.04 -4.65 6.99
C GLU A 235 -13.10 -3.18 6.51
N LEU A 236 -12.53 -2.90 5.33
CA LEU A 236 -12.57 -1.55 4.75
C LEU A 236 -13.93 -1.31 4.09
N SER A 237 -14.61 -0.26 4.49
CA SER A 237 -15.91 0.20 3.97
C SER A 237 -15.81 1.61 3.40
#